data_5914dd81348bcc39166f18283729be57
#
_entry.id   5914dd81348bcc39166f18283729be57
#
_cell.length_a   1.000
_cell.length_b   1.000
_cell.length_c   1.000
_cell.angle_alpha   90.00
_cell.angle_beta   90.00
_cell.angle_gamma   90.00
#
_symmetry.space_group_name_H-M   'P 1'
#
loop_
_entity.id
_entity.type
_entity.pdbx_description
1 polymer ?
#
loop_
_entity_poly.entity_id
_entity_poly.type
_entity_poly.pdbx_seq_one_letter_code
_entity_poly.pdbx_strand_id
1 'polypeptide(L)'
;IIFAWEELKSLAKTSMDAARTALIEILSNYQGYRRCKVIIVFDAYKIKGGERRQEKHGSVDVVFTKEGETADTYIERLTYEMNGKYRVRVATSDRQEQIIALGNGAFRLSASELKGEIERTNLEISSFLKEYARKNQIRHRNNIKIPKK
;
A
#
# COMPACT_ATOMS: atom_id res chain seq x y z
N ILE A 1 0.27 -2.40 10.56
CA ILE A 1 -0.35 -3.15 9.45
C ILE A 1 0.13 -4.60 9.45
N ILE A 2 1.42 -4.84 9.49
CA ILE A 2 1.96 -6.21 9.42
C ILE A 2 1.36 -7.10 10.50
N PHE A 3 1.32 -6.64 11.74
CA PHE A 3 0.81 -7.45 12.83
C PHE A 3 -0.73 -7.46 12.93
N ALA A 4 -1.39 -6.61 12.16
CA ALA A 4 -2.84 -6.58 12.12
C ALA A 4 -3.43 -7.49 11.03
N TRP A 5 -2.65 -7.85 10.03
CA TRP A 5 -3.10 -8.73 8.96
C TRP A 5 -2.53 -10.13 9.17
N GLU A 6 -3.41 -11.11 9.20
CA GLU A 6 -3.04 -12.48 9.58
C GLU A 6 -1.93 -13.06 8.69
N GLU A 7 -2.00 -12.86 7.40
CA GLU A 7 -1.02 -13.39 6.45
C GLU A 7 0.36 -12.79 6.68
N LEU A 8 0.43 -11.49 6.93
CA LEU A 8 1.70 -10.80 7.18
C LEU A 8 2.24 -11.10 8.56
N LYS A 9 1.36 -11.25 9.54
CA LYS A 9 1.74 -11.64 10.90
C LYS A 9 2.39 -13.03 10.89
N SER A 10 1.82 -13.95 10.14
CA SER A 10 2.40 -15.30 9.99
C SER A 10 3.77 -15.25 9.32
N LEU A 11 3.93 -14.48 8.27
CA LEU A 11 5.22 -14.30 7.62
C LEU A 11 6.25 -13.69 8.55
N ALA A 12 5.85 -12.72 9.37
CA ALA A 12 6.75 -12.03 10.29
C ALA A 12 7.31 -12.97 11.35
N LYS A 13 6.62 -14.05 11.69
CA LYS A 13 7.12 -15.04 12.63
C LYS A 13 8.38 -15.76 12.10
N THR A 14 8.46 -15.91 10.79
CA THR A 14 9.60 -16.57 10.16
C THR A 14 10.62 -15.54 9.68
N SER A 15 10.18 -14.47 9.05
CA SER A 15 11.05 -13.44 8.51
C SER A 15 10.29 -12.11 8.43
N MET A 16 10.78 -11.11 9.15
CA MET A 16 10.22 -9.78 9.07
C MET A 16 10.46 -9.16 7.68
N ASP A 17 11.59 -9.46 7.06
CA ASP A 17 11.86 -8.98 5.71
C ASP A 17 10.87 -9.55 4.69
N ALA A 18 10.49 -10.81 4.84
CA ALA A 18 9.47 -11.41 3.98
C ALA A 18 8.11 -10.72 4.15
N ALA A 19 7.75 -10.38 5.38
CA ALA A 19 6.51 -9.68 5.67
C ALA A 19 6.51 -8.27 5.06
N ARG A 20 7.63 -7.54 5.19
CA ARG A 20 7.78 -6.21 4.60
C ARG A 20 7.68 -6.26 3.07
N THR A 21 8.37 -7.23 2.46
CA THR A 21 8.34 -7.41 1.00
C THR A 21 6.93 -7.71 0.52
N ALA A 22 6.21 -8.58 1.23
CA ALA A 22 4.83 -8.92 0.87
C ALA A 22 3.91 -7.69 0.97
N LEU A 23 4.07 -6.87 2.00
CA LEU A 23 3.28 -5.64 2.14
C LEU A 23 3.57 -4.67 1.00
N ILE A 24 4.84 -4.51 0.64
CA ILE A 24 5.23 -3.64 -0.47
C ILE A 24 4.58 -4.11 -1.78
N GLU A 25 4.58 -5.41 -2.04
CA GLU A 25 3.95 -5.97 -3.24
C GLU A 25 2.45 -5.74 -3.27
N ILE A 26 1.78 -5.97 -2.15
CA ILE A 26 0.34 -5.76 -2.03
C ILE A 26 -0.02 -4.30 -2.33
N LEU A 27 0.72 -3.37 -1.72
CA LEU A 27 0.44 -1.95 -1.90
C LEU A 27 0.91 -1.42 -3.25
N SER A 28 1.90 -2.04 -3.87
CA SER A 28 2.31 -1.70 -5.24
C SER A 28 1.22 -2.02 -6.24
N ASN A 29 0.57 -3.17 -6.09
CA ASN A 29 -0.55 -3.55 -6.94
C ASN A 29 -1.74 -2.61 -6.74
N TYR A 30 -2.03 -2.27 -5.48
CA TYR A 30 -3.09 -1.33 -5.14
C TYR A 30 -2.81 0.05 -5.76
N GLN A 31 -1.58 0.55 -5.61
CA GLN A 31 -1.17 1.84 -6.13
C GLN A 31 -1.31 1.89 -7.66
N GLY A 32 -0.87 0.84 -8.33
CA GLY A 32 -0.94 0.77 -9.79
C GLY A 32 -2.35 0.88 -10.33
N TYR A 33 -3.31 0.24 -9.65
CA TYR A 33 -4.69 0.29 -10.08
C TYR A 33 -5.38 1.60 -9.68
N ARG A 34 -5.18 2.06 -8.43
CA ARG A 34 -5.83 3.27 -7.92
C ARG A 34 -5.14 4.56 -8.35
N ARG A 35 -3.92 4.48 -8.83
CA ARG A 35 -3.13 5.63 -9.29
C ARG A 35 -2.99 6.70 -8.21
N CYS A 36 -2.81 6.29 -6.97
CA CYS A 36 -2.56 7.19 -5.86
C CYS A 36 -1.11 7.11 -5.44
N LYS A 37 -0.62 8.09 -4.68
CA LYS A 37 0.71 8.01 -4.12
C LYS A 37 0.64 7.20 -2.84
N VAL A 38 1.53 6.23 -2.67
CA VAL A 38 1.61 5.40 -1.47
C VAL A 38 2.98 5.56 -0.85
N ILE A 39 2.99 5.81 0.44
CA ILE A 39 4.21 5.88 1.24
C ILE A 39 4.06 4.87 2.38
N ILE A 40 4.96 3.92 2.46
CA ILE A 40 4.98 2.93 3.56
C ILE A 40 6.07 3.35 4.52
N VAL A 41 5.75 3.44 5.80
CA VAL A 41 6.72 3.83 6.83
C VAL A 41 6.93 2.64 7.76
N PHE A 42 8.16 2.16 7.82
CA PHE A 42 8.57 1.11 8.75
C PHE A 42 9.35 1.71 9.91
N ASP A 43 9.03 1.26 11.10
CA ASP A 43 9.65 1.75 12.31
C ASP A 43 11.00 1.06 12.52
N ALA A 44 12.05 1.84 12.53
CA ALA A 44 13.41 1.36 12.74
C ALA A 44 14.13 2.18 13.83
N TYR A 45 13.40 2.78 14.75
CA TYR A 45 13.96 3.72 15.74
C TYR A 45 14.93 3.07 16.71
N LYS A 46 14.91 1.75 16.85
CA LYS A 46 15.80 1.02 17.76
C LYS A 46 17.15 0.68 17.16
N ILE A 47 17.35 0.89 15.87
CA ILE A 47 18.61 0.55 15.22
C ILE A 47 19.64 1.64 15.53
N LYS A 48 20.68 1.26 16.28
CA LYS A 48 21.72 2.23 16.68
C LYS A 48 22.48 2.71 15.46
N GLY A 49 22.67 4.02 15.37
CA GLY A 49 23.36 4.62 14.25
C GLY A 49 22.60 4.57 12.95
N GLY A 50 21.36 4.09 12.98
CA GLY A 50 20.53 4.01 11.79
C GLY A 50 20.11 5.38 11.30
N GLU A 51 20.38 5.67 10.04
CA GLU A 51 19.91 6.88 9.39
C GLU A 51 18.57 6.60 8.70
N ARG A 52 17.81 7.65 8.47
CA ARG A 52 16.58 7.51 7.72
C ARG A 52 16.92 7.02 6.31
N ARG A 53 16.24 5.95 5.89
CA ARG A 53 16.45 5.35 4.58
C ARG A 53 15.16 5.42 3.80
N GLN A 54 15.24 5.85 2.57
CA GLN A 54 14.10 5.91 1.68
C GLN A 54 14.42 5.14 0.41
N GLU A 55 13.52 4.26 0.03
CA GLU A 55 13.68 3.42 -1.16
C GLU A 55 12.44 3.58 -2.03
N LYS A 56 12.60 3.39 -3.34
CA LYS A 56 11.49 3.38 -4.24
C LYS A 56 11.28 1.97 -4.78
N HIS A 57 10.07 1.48 -4.65
CA HIS A 57 9.68 0.18 -5.20
C HIS A 57 8.55 0.44 -6.21
N GLY A 58 8.93 0.60 -7.48
CA GLY A 58 8.00 1.08 -8.51
C GLY A 58 7.56 2.49 -8.18
N SER A 59 6.26 2.71 -7.99
CA SER A 59 5.70 4.00 -7.62
C SER A 59 5.38 4.12 -6.13
N VAL A 60 5.81 3.13 -5.32
CA VAL A 60 5.61 3.16 -3.88
C VAL A 60 6.89 3.62 -3.20
N ASP A 61 6.79 4.60 -2.33
CA ASP A 61 7.93 5.04 -1.52
C ASP A 61 7.93 4.28 -0.21
N VAL A 62 9.09 3.75 0.17
CA VAL A 62 9.26 3.01 1.42
C VAL A 62 10.27 3.76 2.28
N VAL A 63 9.87 4.10 3.49
CA VAL A 63 10.71 4.85 4.43
C VAL A 63 10.99 3.99 5.66
N PHE A 64 12.26 3.91 6.03
CA PHE A 64 12.68 3.34 7.31
C PHE A 64 13.14 4.50 8.19
N THR A 65 12.57 4.63 9.38
CA THR A 65 12.89 5.74 10.26
C THR A 65 14.30 5.63 10.83
N LYS A 66 14.87 6.76 11.24
CA LYS A 66 16.20 6.79 11.82
C LYS A 66 16.16 6.44 13.31
N GLU A 67 17.34 6.26 13.92
CA GLU A 67 17.44 6.03 15.34
C GLU A 67 16.71 7.13 16.11
N GLY A 68 15.91 6.74 17.06
CA GLY A 68 15.13 7.66 17.89
C GLY A 68 13.88 8.24 17.25
N GLU A 69 13.65 7.96 15.97
CA GLU A 69 12.45 8.44 15.26
C GLU A 69 11.45 7.31 15.12
N THR A 70 10.26 7.46 15.68
CA THR A 70 9.20 6.46 15.50
C THR A 70 8.47 6.69 14.19
N ALA A 71 7.86 5.63 13.67
CA ALA A 71 7.02 5.73 12.48
C ALA A 71 5.88 6.74 12.71
N ASP A 72 5.28 6.72 13.89
CA ASP A 72 4.18 7.62 14.24
C ASP A 72 4.61 9.08 14.14
N THR A 73 5.78 9.42 14.69
CA THR A 73 6.31 10.79 14.64
C THR A 73 6.60 11.22 13.20
N TYR A 74 7.16 10.32 12.40
CA TYR A 74 7.43 10.61 11.00
C TYR A 74 6.13 10.86 10.22
N ILE A 75 5.13 10.00 10.41
CA ILE A 75 3.84 10.12 9.73
C ILE A 75 3.12 11.39 10.14
N GLU A 76 3.16 11.74 11.43
CA GLU A 76 2.55 12.96 11.93
C GLU A 76 3.14 14.20 11.24
N ARG A 77 4.46 14.28 11.17
CA ARG A 77 5.14 15.40 10.52
C ARG A 77 4.83 15.45 9.03
N LEU A 78 4.88 14.30 8.35
CA LEU A 78 4.59 14.20 6.94
C LEU A 78 3.15 14.62 6.61
N THR A 79 2.21 14.18 7.44
CA THR A 79 0.80 14.54 7.30
C THR A 79 0.60 16.05 7.44
N TYR A 80 1.27 16.66 8.41
CA TYR A 80 1.21 18.08 8.62
C TYR A 80 1.76 18.84 7.40
N GLU A 81 2.90 18.42 6.88
CA GLU A 81 3.52 19.03 5.71
C GLU A 81 2.68 18.91 4.45
N MET A 82 1.95 17.82 4.31
CA MET A 82 1.13 17.56 3.13
C MET A 82 -0.27 18.17 3.22
N ASN A 83 -0.68 18.62 4.39
CA ASN A 83 -2.01 19.18 4.57
C ASN A 83 -2.23 20.40 3.67
N GLY A 84 -3.34 20.43 3.00
CA GLY A 84 -3.68 21.51 2.05
C GLY A 84 -3.12 21.31 0.64
N LYS A 85 -2.14 20.43 0.47
CA LYS A 85 -1.56 20.15 -0.85
C LYS A 85 -2.09 18.85 -1.43
N TYR A 86 -2.40 17.87 -0.59
CA TYR A 86 -2.84 16.57 -1.00
C TYR A 86 -3.99 16.11 -0.13
N ARG A 87 -4.78 15.19 -0.65
CA ARG A 87 -5.77 14.48 0.12
C ARG A 87 -5.06 13.32 0.77
N VAL A 88 -4.75 13.42 2.04
CA VAL A 88 -3.94 12.43 2.75
C VAL A 88 -4.82 11.46 3.52
N ARG A 89 -4.54 10.19 3.41
CA ARG A 89 -5.16 9.13 4.20
C ARG A 89 -4.06 8.40 4.94
N VAL A 90 -4.25 8.19 6.24
CA VAL A 90 -3.29 7.46 7.08
C VAL A 90 -3.92 6.15 7.52
N ALA A 91 -3.28 5.05 7.16
CA ALA A 91 -3.71 3.72 7.54
C ALA A 91 -2.83 3.18 8.66
N THR A 92 -3.40 2.95 9.81
CA THR A 92 -2.68 2.44 10.97
C THR A 92 -3.63 1.66 11.88
N SER A 93 -3.08 0.71 12.64
CA SER A 93 -3.84 0.01 13.67
C SER A 93 -3.84 0.76 15.00
N ASP A 94 -3.04 1.84 15.13
CA ASP A 94 -2.95 2.60 16.36
C ASP A 94 -4.03 3.67 16.39
N ARG A 95 -4.89 3.61 17.40
CA ARG A 95 -6.00 4.55 17.54
C ARG A 95 -5.56 5.97 17.80
N GLN A 96 -4.51 6.17 18.58
CA GLN A 96 -3.99 7.51 18.86
C GLN A 96 -3.47 8.15 17.59
N GLU A 97 -2.76 7.39 16.78
CA GLU A 97 -2.26 7.88 15.50
C GLU A 97 -3.40 8.25 14.56
N GLN A 98 -4.49 7.47 14.55
CA GLN A 98 -5.68 7.82 13.77
C GLN A 98 -6.27 9.17 14.20
N ILE A 99 -6.33 9.42 15.51
CA ILE A 99 -6.84 10.66 16.04
C ILE A 99 -5.93 11.84 15.68
N ILE A 100 -4.63 11.65 15.77
CA ILE A 100 -3.64 12.67 15.40
C ILE A 100 -3.75 13.01 13.92
N ALA A 101 -3.90 12.00 13.07
CA ALA A 101 -4.07 12.20 11.64
C ALA A 101 -5.29 13.06 11.32
N LEU A 102 -6.42 12.80 12.00
CA LEU A 102 -7.61 13.62 11.85
C LEU A 102 -7.36 15.06 12.28
N GLY A 103 -6.64 15.26 13.40
CA GLY A 103 -6.30 16.60 13.87
C GLY A 103 -5.42 17.37 12.90
N ASN A 104 -4.64 16.66 12.09
CA ASN A 104 -3.78 17.26 11.06
C ASN A 104 -4.48 17.38 9.69
N GLY A 105 -5.77 17.14 9.63
CA GLY A 105 -6.53 17.29 8.40
C GLY A 105 -6.50 16.10 7.46
N ALA A 106 -5.94 14.96 7.88
CA ALA A 106 -5.93 13.75 7.08
C ALA A 106 -7.14 12.88 7.41
N PHE A 107 -7.50 12.01 6.48
CA PHE A 107 -8.52 11.00 6.74
C PHE A 107 -7.85 9.77 7.36
N ARG A 108 -8.55 9.14 8.29
CA ARG A 108 -8.02 7.95 8.94
C ARG A 108 -8.55 6.68 8.30
N LEU A 109 -7.77 5.62 8.40
CA LEU A 109 -8.14 4.31 7.91
C LEU A 109 -7.53 3.28 8.84
N SER A 110 -8.32 2.37 9.35
CA SER A 110 -7.77 1.28 10.15
C SER A 110 -7.09 0.25 9.26
N ALA A 111 -6.25 -0.59 9.84
CA ALA A 111 -5.62 -1.69 9.11
C ALA A 111 -6.67 -2.60 8.46
N SER A 112 -7.76 -2.87 9.18
CA SER A 112 -8.86 -3.70 8.69
C SER A 112 -9.61 -3.04 7.53
N GLU A 113 -9.86 -1.74 7.64
CA GLU A 113 -10.51 -0.99 6.56
C GLU A 113 -9.65 -0.95 5.30
N LEU A 114 -8.34 -0.77 5.46
CA LEU A 114 -7.41 -0.81 4.33
C LEU A 114 -7.41 -2.20 3.67
N LYS A 115 -7.41 -3.26 4.47
CA LYS A 115 -7.46 -4.63 3.95
C LYS A 115 -8.71 -4.84 3.11
N GLY A 116 -9.86 -4.40 3.61
CA GLY A 116 -11.12 -4.51 2.89
C GLY A 116 -11.10 -3.75 1.56
N GLU A 117 -10.51 -2.56 1.55
CA GLU A 117 -10.37 -1.78 0.33
C GLU A 117 -9.46 -2.45 -0.69
N ILE A 118 -8.36 -3.04 -0.22
CA ILE A 118 -7.45 -3.79 -1.09
C ILE A 118 -8.13 -5.02 -1.68
N GLU A 119 -8.89 -5.74 -0.87
CA GLU A 119 -9.64 -6.92 -1.35
C GLU A 119 -10.65 -6.55 -2.42
N ARG A 120 -11.39 -5.45 -2.22
CA ARG A 120 -12.33 -4.95 -3.23
C ARG A 120 -11.61 -4.54 -4.50
N THR A 121 -10.46 -3.88 -4.38
CA THR A 121 -9.64 -3.50 -5.52
C THR A 121 -9.15 -4.73 -6.29
N ASN A 122 -8.73 -5.76 -5.59
CA ASN A 122 -8.29 -7.01 -6.24
C ASN A 122 -9.43 -7.70 -6.98
N LEU A 123 -10.64 -7.64 -6.45
CA LEU A 123 -11.82 -8.16 -7.14
C LEU A 123 -12.11 -7.37 -8.41
N GLU A 124 -11.98 -6.06 -8.36
CA GLU A 124 -12.17 -5.20 -9.53
C GLU A 124 -11.12 -5.50 -10.61
N ILE A 125 -9.86 -5.67 -10.22
CA ILE A 125 -8.79 -6.04 -11.12
C ILE A 125 -9.08 -7.38 -11.78
N SER A 126 -9.49 -8.37 -10.98
CA SER A 126 -9.81 -9.70 -11.47
C SER A 126 -10.96 -9.67 -12.50
N SER A 127 -12.00 -8.90 -12.21
CA SER A 127 -13.12 -8.73 -13.12
C SER A 127 -12.70 -8.07 -14.42
N PHE A 128 -11.86 -7.03 -14.33
CA PHE A 128 -11.34 -6.33 -15.50
C PHE A 128 -10.51 -7.27 -16.38
N LEU A 129 -9.65 -8.09 -15.77
CA LEU A 129 -8.81 -9.01 -16.51
C LEU A 129 -9.63 -10.11 -17.19
N LYS A 130 -10.67 -10.60 -16.54
CA LYS A 130 -11.58 -11.59 -17.14
C LYS A 130 -12.30 -11.00 -18.34
N GLU A 131 -12.79 -9.79 -18.23
CA GLU A 131 -13.48 -9.12 -19.32
C GLU A 131 -12.52 -8.86 -20.49
N TYR A 132 -11.30 -8.43 -20.21
CA TYR A 132 -10.29 -8.21 -21.22
C TYR A 132 -9.94 -9.50 -21.95
N ALA A 133 -9.76 -10.60 -21.22
CA ALA A 133 -9.46 -11.90 -21.82
C ALA A 133 -10.64 -12.39 -22.70
N ARG A 134 -11.87 -12.19 -22.24
CA ARG A 134 -13.06 -12.55 -23.01
C ARG A 134 -13.13 -11.79 -24.33
N LYS A 135 -12.89 -10.48 -24.27
CA LYS A 135 -12.89 -9.65 -25.47
C LYS A 135 -11.79 -10.04 -26.44
N ASN A 136 -10.62 -10.38 -25.94
CA ASN A 136 -9.52 -10.83 -26.79
C ASN A 136 -9.80 -12.17 -27.45
N GLN A 137 -10.45 -13.09 -26.75
CA GLN A 137 -10.86 -14.36 -27.34
C GLN A 137 -11.85 -14.15 -28.47
N ILE A 138 -12.83 -13.29 -28.29
CA ILE A 138 -13.81 -12.98 -29.32
C ILE A 138 -13.11 -12.35 -30.54
N ARG A 139 -12.22 -11.42 -30.29
CA ARG A 139 -11.48 -10.75 -31.35
C ARG A 139 -10.62 -11.73 -32.13
N HIS A 140 -9.97 -12.65 -31.45
CA HIS A 140 -9.15 -13.68 -32.08
C HIS A 140 -10.01 -14.63 -32.93
N ARG A 141 -11.18 -15.04 -32.45
CA ARG A 141 -12.10 -15.85 -33.23
C ARG A 141 -12.54 -15.14 -34.50
N ASN A 142 -12.88 -13.88 -34.40
CA ASN A 142 -13.31 -13.10 -35.55
C ASN A 142 -12.21 -12.96 -36.58
N ASN A 143 -10.97 -12.77 -36.15
CA ASN A 143 -9.83 -12.69 -37.07
C ASN A 143 -9.59 -14.02 -37.77
N ILE A 144 -9.78 -15.15 -37.11
CA ILE A 144 -9.63 -16.44 -37.71
C ILE A 144 -10.72 -16.67 -38.75
N LYS A 145 -11.90 -16.13 -38.53
CA LYS A 145 -13.00 -16.34 -39.47
C LYS A 145 -12.90 -15.49 -40.71
N ILE A 146 -12.18 -14.40 -40.64
CA ILE A 146 -12.14 -13.48 -41.71
C ILE A 146 -11.40 -13.96 -42.90
N PRO A 147 -10.57 -14.69 -42.95
CA PRO A 147 -9.73 -14.84 -43.99
C PRO A 147 -10.11 -15.54 -45.04
N LYS A 148 -10.51 -15.93 -45.40
CA LYS A 148 -10.89 -16.53 -46.38
C LYS A 148 -10.80 -15.98 -47.60
N LYS A 149 -9.98 -15.54 -48.06
CA LYS A 149 -9.92 -14.98 -49.36
C LYS A 149 -9.03 -15.72 -50.20
#